data_f7ef13a54d31741a345c200bc1dbddec
#
_entry.id   f7ef13a54d31741a345c200bc1dbddec
#
_cell.length_a   1.000
_cell.length_b   1.000
_cell.length_c   1.000
_cell.angle_alpha   90.00
_cell.angle_beta   90.00
_cell.angle_gamma   90.00
#
_symmetry.space_group_name_H-M   'P 1'
#
loop_
_entity.id
_entity.type
_entity.pdbx_description
1 polymer ?
#
loop_
_entity_poly.entity_id
_entity_poly.type
_entity_poly.pdbx_seq_one_letter_code
_entity_poly.pdbx_strand_id
1 'polypeptide(L)'
;MEQLRIGICEDNKESRIRLLNMVTDSAEKITAEAFESAEDLLDHFFPGKFDLLILDIYMERMTGIDALEQIRRKDTRVVAAIATTSQDFALESYRLRAARYLEKPVKPEDIRELIQDVIHKKESEPHFECESVRERIRVPFDCILFAEQRGKSICLHMDDGKELIFRGKLDDEINKFPEKYFFRCHKSFLVNLSKICGIDRELLTFVMQGGEQVHIHRQGFFAAKRAYEHYLFSIAEGWKQEGQGADE
;
A
#
# COMPACT_ATOMS: atom_id res chain seq x y z
N MET A 1 15.19 -4.70 -10.10
CA MET A 1 14.12 -3.68 -9.96
C MET A 1 12.81 -4.37 -10.30
N GLU A 2 11.84 -4.29 -9.43
CA GLU A 2 10.47 -4.76 -9.66
C GLU A 2 9.81 -4.01 -10.82
N GLN A 3 8.90 -4.68 -11.52
CA GLN A 3 8.12 -4.10 -12.60
C GLN A 3 7.08 -3.12 -12.02
N LEU A 4 7.06 -1.89 -12.50
CA LEU A 4 6.07 -0.88 -12.09
C LEU A 4 4.77 -1.08 -12.88
N ARG A 5 3.64 -1.15 -12.18
CA ARG A 5 2.31 -1.40 -12.75
C ARG A 5 1.49 -0.11 -12.69
N ILE A 6 1.10 0.40 -13.85
CA ILE A 6 0.43 1.68 -13.98
C ILE A 6 -0.93 1.51 -14.62
N GLY A 7 -1.97 2.06 -14.00
CA GLY A 7 -3.31 2.18 -14.57
C GLY A 7 -3.55 3.60 -15.08
N ILE A 8 -4.11 3.74 -16.26
CA ILE A 8 -4.48 5.02 -16.88
C ILE A 8 -5.98 5.00 -17.12
N CYS A 9 -6.72 6.00 -16.63
CA CYS A 9 -8.14 6.15 -16.89
C CYS A 9 -8.41 7.49 -17.56
N GLU A 10 -8.89 7.43 -18.81
CA GLU A 10 -9.07 8.58 -19.69
C GLU A 10 -10.11 8.21 -20.76
N ASP A 11 -11.20 8.91 -20.87
CA ASP A 11 -12.29 8.62 -21.83
C ASP A 11 -11.92 9.03 -23.27
N ASN A 12 -11.18 10.12 -23.45
CA ASN A 12 -10.70 10.53 -24.76
C ASN A 12 -9.65 9.57 -25.30
N LYS A 13 -9.95 8.89 -26.40
CA LYS A 13 -9.09 7.87 -27.02
C LYS A 13 -7.70 8.40 -27.38
N GLU A 14 -7.60 9.61 -27.93
CA GLU A 14 -6.31 10.19 -28.37
C GLU A 14 -5.43 10.52 -27.16
N SER A 15 -6.01 11.15 -26.12
CA SER A 15 -5.34 11.44 -24.85
C SER A 15 -4.89 10.17 -24.15
N ARG A 16 -5.75 9.14 -24.12
CA ARG A 16 -5.44 7.84 -23.52
C ARG A 16 -4.25 7.15 -24.19
N ILE A 17 -4.22 7.10 -25.52
CA ILE A 17 -3.09 6.54 -26.29
C ILE A 17 -1.82 7.37 -26.05
N ARG A 18 -1.93 8.69 -26.04
CA ARG A 18 -0.79 9.57 -25.79
C ARG A 18 -0.19 9.35 -24.41
N LEU A 19 -1.02 9.28 -23.36
CA LEU A 19 -0.57 8.98 -21.99
C LEU A 19 0.08 7.61 -21.91
N LEU A 20 -0.53 6.59 -22.52
CA LEU A 20 0.01 5.22 -22.55
C LEU A 20 1.42 5.19 -23.17
N ASN A 21 1.62 5.86 -24.31
CA ASN A 21 2.93 5.94 -24.97
C ASN A 21 3.94 6.67 -24.08
N MET A 22 3.57 7.82 -23.48
CA MET A 22 4.47 8.57 -22.58
C MET A 22 4.91 7.71 -21.38
N VAL A 23 3.99 6.93 -20.80
CA VAL A 23 4.26 6.04 -19.67
C VAL A 23 5.20 4.90 -20.09
N THR A 24 4.90 4.23 -21.21
CA THR A 24 5.71 3.10 -21.68
C THR A 24 7.11 3.51 -22.17
N ASP A 25 7.25 4.72 -22.71
CA ASP A 25 8.53 5.27 -23.14
C ASP A 25 9.41 5.78 -21.97
N SER A 26 8.85 5.91 -20.77
CA SER A 26 9.54 6.54 -19.64
C SER A 26 10.51 5.61 -18.91
N ALA A 27 10.34 4.26 -18.94
CA ALA A 27 11.26 3.30 -18.34
C ALA A 27 11.08 1.88 -18.87
N GLU A 28 12.16 1.07 -18.86
CA GLU A 28 12.20 -0.29 -19.44
C GLU A 28 11.34 -1.34 -18.70
N LYS A 29 10.96 -1.09 -17.44
CA LYS A 29 10.24 -2.08 -16.60
C LYS A 29 8.88 -1.56 -16.15
N ILE A 30 8.08 -1.12 -17.10
CA ILE A 30 6.70 -0.67 -16.86
C ILE A 30 5.73 -1.61 -17.56
N THR A 31 4.64 -1.95 -16.83
CA THR A 31 3.43 -2.51 -17.41
C THR A 31 2.32 -1.50 -17.22
N ALA A 32 1.66 -1.10 -18.30
CA ALA A 32 0.57 -0.13 -18.24
C ALA A 32 -0.72 -0.74 -18.80
N GLU A 33 -1.83 -0.52 -18.10
CA GLU A 33 -3.18 -0.83 -18.54
C GLU A 33 -3.97 0.47 -18.69
N ALA A 34 -4.77 0.59 -19.76
CA ALA A 34 -5.53 1.81 -20.02
C ALA A 34 -7.03 1.49 -20.09
N PHE A 35 -7.83 2.29 -19.39
CA PHE A 35 -9.27 2.17 -19.22
C PHE A 35 -9.96 3.37 -19.83
N GLU A 36 -11.11 3.14 -20.46
CA GLU A 36 -11.87 4.20 -21.13
C GLU A 36 -12.94 4.85 -20.24
N SER A 37 -13.15 4.31 -19.04
CA SER A 37 -14.07 4.85 -18.05
C SER A 37 -13.64 4.52 -16.62
N ALA A 38 -14.16 5.26 -15.66
CA ALA A 38 -13.95 5.00 -14.25
C ALA A 38 -14.55 3.65 -13.83
N GLU A 39 -15.69 3.28 -14.41
CA GLU A 39 -16.37 2.00 -14.16
C GLU A 39 -15.51 0.84 -14.63
N ASP A 40 -14.95 0.93 -15.84
CA ASP A 40 -14.05 -0.10 -16.39
C ASP A 40 -12.80 -0.27 -15.52
N LEU A 41 -12.19 0.83 -15.06
CA LEU A 41 -11.11 0.79 -14.09
C LEU A 41 -11.52 0.08 -12.80
N LEU A 42 -12.68 0.43 -12.21
CA LEU A 42 -13.14 -0.11 -10.93
C LEU A 42 -13.48 -1.60 -11.01
N ASP A 43 -14.02 -2.06 -12.13
CA ASP A 43 -14.33 -3.47 -12.38
C ASP A 43 -13.07 -4.34 -12.45
N HIS A 44 -11.97 -3.74 -12.89
CA HIS A 44 -10.66 -4.42 -12.99
C HIS A 44 -9.73 -4.16 -11.79
N PHE A 45 -10.13 -3.26 -10.87
CA PHE A 45 -9.30 -2.88 -9.74
C PHE A 45 -9.44 -3.83 -8.55
N PHE A 46 -8.29 -4.23 -8.01
CA PHE A 46 -8.19 -4.84 -6.68
C PHE A 46 -6.96 -4.26 -5.93
N PRO A 47 -6.94 -4.28 -4.60
CA PRO A 47 -5.83 -3.77 -3.81
C PRO A 47 -4.49 -4.37 -4.25
N GLY A 48 -3.50 -3.50 -4.44
CA GLY A 48 -2.17 -3.91 -4.88
C GLY A 48 -2.04 -4.27 -6.36
N LYS A 49 -3.06 -4.08 -7.21
CA LYS A 49 -2.95 -4.29 -8.65
C LYS A 49 -2.02 -3.27 -9.32
N PHE A 50 -2.15 -2.01 -8.97
CA PHE A 50 -1.37 -0.90 -9.52
C PHE A 50 -0.49 -0.24 -8.47
N ASP A 51 0.65 0.23 -8.89
CA ASP A 51 1.56 1.06 -8.09
C ASP A 51 1.25 2.54 -8.28
N LEU A 52 0.79 2.91 -9.49
CA LEU A 52 0.39 4.26 -9.89
C LEU A 52 -0.92 4.22 -10.68
N LEU A 53 -1.81 5.17 -10.41
CA LEU A 53 -2.98 5.48 -11.24
C LEU A 53 -2.85 6.91 -11.77
N ILE A 54 -3.13 7.10 -13.07
CA ILE A 54 -3.27 8.42 -13.70
C ILE A 54 -4.73 8.52 -14.15
N LEU A 55 -5.47 9.46 -13.56
CA LEU A 55 -6.92 9.57 -13.71
C LEU A 55 -7.29 10.92 -14.32
N ASP A 56 -8.07 10.92 -15.39
CA ASP A 56 -8.79 12.14 -15.80
C ASP A 56 -9.93 12.41 -14.85
N ILE A 57 -10.22 13.68 -14.57
CA ILE A 57 -11.40 14.07 -13.78
C ILE A 57 -12.66 13.95 -14.60
N TYR A 58 -12.64 14.53 -15.79
CA TYR A 58 -13.84 14.70 -16.59
C TYR A 58 -14.06 13.51 -17.52
N MET A 59 -14.88 12.58 -17.08
CA MET A 59 -15.36 11.43 -17.85
C MET A 59 -16.89 11.40 -17.82
N GLU A 60 -17.54 10.77 -18.82
CA GLU A 60 -18.98 10.92 -19.10
C GLU A 60 -19.93 10.57 -17.95
N ARG A 61 -19.63 9.57 -17.11
CA ARG A 61 -20.56 9.05 -16.09
C ARG A 61 -20.05 9.26 -14.68
N MET A 62 -18.88 8.74 -14.40
CA MET A 62 -18.22 8.83 -13.10
C MET A 62 -16.94 9.63 -13.24
N THR A 63 -16.69 10.59 -12.33
CA THR A 63 -15.46 11.37 -12.37
C THR A 63 -14.26 10.55 -11.86
N GLY A 64 -13.05 10.93 -12.27
CA GLY A 64 -11.84 10.31 -11.74
C GLY A 64 -11.68 10.53 -10.23
N ILE A 65 -12.27 11.60 -9.69
CA ILE A 65 -12.33 11.86 -8.23
C ILE A 65 -13.21 10.84 -7.53
N ASP A 66 -14.41 10.56 -8.05
CA ASP A 66 -15.32 9.55 -7.49
C ASP A 66 -14.70 8.16 -7.54
N ALA A 67 -14.00 7.84 -8.65
CA ALA A 67 -13.26 6.58 -8.79
C ALA A 67 -12.15 6.48 -7.73
N LEU A 68 -11.35 7.54 -7.56
CA LEU A 68 -10.28 7.58 -6.57
C LEU A 68 -10.82 7.44 -5.14
N GLU A 69 -11.97 8.04 -4.83
CA GLU A 69 -12.62 7.89 -3.53
C GLU A 69 -12.98 6.42 -3.25
N GLN A 70 -13.57 5.73 -4.23
CA GLN A 70 -13.89 4.30 -4.09
C GLN A 70 -12.64 3.42 -3.96
N ILE A 71 -11.59 3.74 -4.72
CA ILE A 71 -10.30 3.07 -4.63
C ILE A 71 -9.69 3.28 -3.24
N ARG A 72 -9.70 4.49 -2.68
CA ARG A 72 -9.15 4.81 -1.36
C ARG A 72 -9.81 4.04 -0.21
N ARG A 73 -11.07 3.64 -0.36
CA ARG A 73 -11.77 2.76 0.61
C ARG A 73 -11.20 1.34 0.63
N LYS A 74 -10.58 0.90 -0.47
CA LYS A 74 -10.03 -0.46 -0.64
C LYS A 74 -8.49 -0.47 -0.58
N ASP A 75 -7.85 0.57 -1.10
CA ASP A 75 -6.39 0.69 -1.20
C ASP A 75 -5.95 2.13 -0.97
N THR A 76 -5.26 2.36 0.15
CA THR A 76 -4.70 3.67 0.50
C THR A 76 -3.26 3.87 0.01
N ARG A 77 -2.62 2.82 -0.53
CA ARG A 77 -1.21 2.78 -0.90
C ARG A 77 -0.95 3.15 -2.35
N VAL A 78 -1.86 2.77 -3.25
CA VAL A 78 -1.68 3.10 -4.67
C VAL A 78 -1.45 4.61 -4.83
N VAL A 79 -0.38 4.97 -5.51
CA VAL A 79 -0.12 6.38 -5.82
C VAL A 79 -1.12 6.82 -6.89
N ALA A 80 -1.72 7.99 -6.74
CA ALA A 80 -2.66 8.52 -7.72
C ALA A 80 -2.21 9.91 -8.18
N ALA A 81 -2.27 10.13 -9.48
CA ALA A 81 -2.10 11.43 -10.11
C ALA A 81 -3.38 11.78 -10.88
N ILE A 82 -3.77 13.04 -10.84
CA ILE A 82 -4.95 13.57 -11.54
C ILE A 82 -4.47 14.35 -12.76
N ALA A 83 -4.96 13.98 -13.94
CA ALA A 83 -4.67 14.68 -15.20
C ALA A 83 -5.95 15.39 -15.69
N THR A 84 -5.96 16.73 -15.75
CA THR A 84 -7.17 17.50 -16.07
C THR A 84 -6.85 18.85 -16.69
N THR A 85 -7.86 19.44 -17.32
CA THR A 85 -7.81 20.82 -17.87
C THR A 85 -8.25 21.89 -16.87
N SER A 86 -8.84 21.52 -15.71
CA SER A 86 -9.37 22.47 -14.72
C SER A 86 -8.63 22.35 -13.39
N GLN A 87 -8.47 23.49 -12.71
CA GLN A 87 -7.90 23.55 -11.35
C GLN A 87 -8.95 23.46 -10.24
N ASP A 88 -10.22 23.34 -10.58
CA ASP A 88 -11.35 23.41 -9.62
C ASP A 88 -11.33 22.26 -8.58
N PHE A 89 -10.74 21.12 -8.92
CA PHE A 89 -10.68 19.93 -8.07
C PHE A 89 -9.34 19.74 -7.31
N ALA A 90 -8.49 20.75 -7.30
CA ALA A 90 -7.19 20.65 -6.61
C ALA A 90 -7.36 20.33 -5.11
N LEU A 91 -8.35 20.94 -4.43
CA LEU A 91 -8.64 20.71 -3.02
C LEU A 91 -9.13 19.27 -2.74
N GLU A 92 -10.03 18.75 -3.57
CA GLU A 92 -10.54 17.37 -3.46
C GLU A 92 -9.45 16.35 -3.74
N SER A 93 -8.64 16.59 -4.76
CA SER A 93 -7.47 15.76 -5.07
C SER A 93 -6.50 15.68 -3.88
N TYR A 94 -6.27 16.80 -3.19
CA TYR A 94 -5.45 16.85 -1.99
C TYR A 94 -6.07 16.03 -0.84
N ARG A 95 -7.39 16.16 -0.60
CA ARG A 95 -8.11 15.38 0.42
C ARG A 95 -8.03 13.87 0.16
N LEU A 96 -8.02 13.45 -1.10
CA LEU A 96 -7.86 12.06 -1.52
C LEU A 96 -6.38 11.61 -1.63
N ARG A 97 -5.45 12.46 -1.17
CA ARG A 97 -4.01 12.19 -1.21
C ARG A 97 -3.52 11.85 -2.62
N ALA A 98 -3.97 12.61 -3.62
CA ALA A 98 -3.35 12.55 -4.94
C ALA A 98 -1.91 13.09 -4.83
N ALA A 99 -0.97 12.34 -5.39
CA ALA A 99 0.45 12.68 -5.30
C ALA A 99 0.83 13.86 -6.21
N ARG A 100 0.16 13.97 -7.35
CA ARG A 100 0.36 15.05 -8.32
C ARG A 100 -0.93 15.43 -9.02
N TYR A 101 -0.97 16.69 -9.43
CA TYR A 101 -1.96 17.28 -10.32
C TYR A 101 -1.26 17.61 -11.63
N LEU A 102 -1.67 17.01 -12.75
CA LEU A 102 -1.10 17.17 -14.07
C LEU A 102 -2.03 17.99 -14.93
N GLU A 103 -1.59 19.17 -15.33
CA GLU A 103 -2.35 20.03 -16.23
C GLU A 103 -2.28 19.52 -17.67
N LYS A 104 -3.43 19.35 -18.32
CA LYS A 104 -3.49 18.97 -19.73
C LYS A 104 -3.21 20.19 -20.63
N PRO A 105 -2.40 20.06 -21.70
CA PRO A 105 -1.81 18.83 -22.22
C PRO A 105 -0.62 18.35 -21.38
N VAL A 106 -0.70 17.12 -20.85
CA VAL A 106 0.36 16.52 -20.04
C VAL A 106 1.67 16.43 -20.85
N LYS A 107 2.77 16.80 -20.22
CA LYS A 107 4.09 16.77 -20.82
C LYS A 107 4.84 15.48 -20.50
N PRO A 108 5.71 14.99 -21.39
CA PRO A 108 6.50 13.80 -21.11
C PRO A 108 7.41 13.95 -19.88
N GLU A 109 7.85 15.17 -19.57
CA GLU A 109 8.67 15.49 -18.41
C GLU A 109 7.91 15.23 -17.11
N ASP A 110 6.64 15.67 -17.04
CA ASP A 110 5.77 15.51 -15.85
C ASP A 110 5.53 14.02 -15.56
N ILE A 111 5.34 13.20 -16.59
CA ILE A 111 5.19 11.75 -16.47
C ILE A 111 6.48 11.09 -15.97
N ARG A 112 7.64 11.48 -16.51
CA ARG A 112 8.94 10.94 -16.08
C ARG A 112 9.22 11.26 -14.62
N GLU A 113 9.00 12.50 -14.19
CA GLU A 113 9.16 12.89 -12.78
C GLU A 113 8.20 12.14 -11.86
N LEU A 114 6.92 12.02 -12.24
CA LEU A 114 5.94 11.26 -11.47
C LEU A 114 6.36 9.79 -11.30
N ILE A 115 6.82 9.15 -12.37
CA ILE A 115 7.29 7.77 -12.33
C ILE A 115 8.53 7.64 -11.45
N GLN A 116 9.47 8.57 -11.53
CA GLN A 116 10.66 8.58 -10.67
C GLN A 116 10.29 8.73 -9.19
N ASP A 117 9.34 9.60 -8.85
CA ASP A 117 8.84 9.76 -7.48
C ASP A 117 8.25 8.45 -6.95
N VAL A 118 7.46 7.74 -7.79
CA VAL A 118 6.86 6.46 -7.41
C VAL A 118 7.94 5.38 -7.20
N ILE A 119 8.93 5.31 -8.09
CA ILE A 119 10.06 4.38 -7.95
C ILE A 119 10.83 4.69 -6.67
N HIS A 120 11.18 5.94 -6.44
CA HIS A 120 11.92 6.36 -5.26
C HIS A 120 11.15 6.06 -3.96
N LYS A 121 9.84 6.32 -3.95
CA LYS A 121 8.97 5.97 -2.84
C LYS A 121 9.01 4.46 -2.57
N LYS A 122 8.83 3.62 -3.58
CA LYS A 122 8.89 2.15 -3.43
C LYS A 122 10.24 1.66 -2.93
N GLU A 123 11.33 2.25 -3.40
CA GLU A 123 12.70 1.88 -2.99
C GLU A 123 13.01 2.32 -1.56
N SER A 124 12.44 3.43 -1.12
CA SER A 124 12.63 3.98 0.23
C SER A 124 11.68 3.39 1.28
N GLU A 125 10.60 2.71 0.86
CA GLU A 125 9.67 2.08 1.79
C GLU A 125 10.39 1.00 2.62
N PRO A 126 10.28 1.04 3.96
CA PRO A 126 10.82 -0.02 4.81
C PRO A 126 10.23 -1.37 4.44
N HIS A 127 11.07 -2.36 4.17
CA HIS A 127 10.65 -3.66 3.66
C HIS A 127 11.42 -4.81 4.30
N PHE A 128 10.79 -5.98 4.31
CA PHE A 128 11.42 -7.25 4.62
C PHE A 128 12.07 -7.82 3.36
N GLU A 129 13.31 -8.28 3.47
CA GLU A 129 13.99 -9.00 2.39
C GLU A 129 14.14 -10.46 2.75
N CYS A 130 13.73 -11.35 1.87
CA CYS A 130 14.00 -12.77 1.96
C CYS A 130 14.54 -13.34 0.63
N GLU A 131 15.23 -14.45 0.73
CA GLU A 131 15.71 -15.20 -0.43
C GLU A 131 14.75 -16.37 -0.69
N SER A 132 14.12 -16.36 -1.84
CA SER A 132 13.44 -17.51 -2.40
C SER A 132 14.42 -18.32 -3.23
N VAL A 133 14.05 -19.55 -3.61
CA VAL A 133 14.89 -20.48 -4.40
C VAL A 133 15.41 -19.87 -5.71
N ARG A 134 14.77 -18.83 -6.22
CA ARG A 134 15.06 -18.23 -7.53
C ARG A 134 15.38 -16.76 -7.54
N GLU A 135 14.98 -16.02 -6.48
CA GLU A 135 15.11 -14.56 -6.47
C GLU A 135 15.07 -13.99 -5.06
N ARG A 136 15.61 -12.78 -4.92
CA ARG A 136 15.45 -11.97 -3.71
C ARG A 136 14.11 -11.26 -3.80
N ILE A 137 13.26 -11.48 -2.80
CA ILE A 137 11.91 -10.90 -2.70
C ILE A 137 11.95 -9.79 -1.65
N ARG A 138 11.40 -8.63 -2.02
CA ARG A 138 11.20 -7.48 -1.13
C ARG A 138 9.72 -7.35 -0.82
N VAL A 139 9.37 -7.30 0.45
CA VAL A 139 7.99 -7.20 0.93
C VAL A 139 7.89 -5.97 1.82
N PRO A 140 7.13 -4.92 1.44
CA PRO A 140 6.90 -3.79 2.31
C PRO A 140 6.30 -4.25 3.64
N PHE A 141 6.82 -3.74 4.76
CA PHE A 141 6.31 -4.14 6.07
C PHE A 141 4.83 -3.83 6.24
N ASP A 142 4.35 -2.77 5.61
CA ASP A 142 2.95 -2.39 5.64
C ASP A 142 2.01 -3.36 4.91
N CYS A 143 2.54 -4.24 4.06
CA CYS A 143 1.79 -5.31 3.41
C CYS A 143 1.64 -6.55 4.29
N ILE A 144 2.45 -6.72 5.34
CA ILE A 144 2.50 -7.92 6.15
C ILE A 144 1.52 -7.80 7.31
N LEU A 145 0.56 -8.72 7.41
CA LEU A 145 -0.32 -8.86 8.57
C LEU A 145 0.41 -9.52 9.73
N PHE A 146 0.99 -10.68 9.47
CA PHE A 146 1.80 -11.42 10.45
C PHE A 146 2.70 -12.43 9.74
N ALA A 147 3.73 -12.89 10.47
CA ALA A 147 4.59 -13.98 10.06
C ALA A 147 4.34 -15.21 10.94
N GLU A 148 4.26 -16.38 10.31
CA GLU A 148 4.02 -17.67 10.96
C GLU A 148 5.18 -18.63 10.72
N GLN A 149 5.67 -19.28 11.77
CA GLN A 149 6.59 -20.41 11.66
C GLN A 149 5.84 -21.69 11.32
N ARG A 150 6.01 -22.21 10.12
CA ARG A 150 5.47 -23.51 9.65
C ARG A 150 6.61 -24.52 9.46
N GLY A 151 6.96 -25.25 10.50
CA GLY A 151 8.05 -26.22 10.49
C GLY A 151 9.41 -25.54 10.21
N LYS A 152 10.02 -25.81 9.04
CA LYS A 152 11.31 -25.22 8.61
C LYS A 152 11.15 -23.98 7.72
N SER A 153 9.93 -23.50 7.58
CA SER A 153 9.60 -22.36 6.72
C SER A 153 8.89 -21.27 7.49
N ILE A 154 9.02 -20.05 7.03
CA ILE A 154 8.22 -18.89 7.47
C ILE A 154 7.20 -18.61 6.39
N CYS A 155 5.96 -18.37 6.80
CA CYS A 155 4.87 -17.90 5.98
C CYS A 155 4.54 -16.47 6.36
N LEU A 156 4.68 -15.52 5.43
CA LEU A 156 4.17 -14.16 5.58
C LEU A 156 2.74 -14.13 5.06
N HIS A 157 1.82 -13.71 5.91
CA HIS A 157 0.42 -13.48 5.55
C HIS A 157 0.26 -12.02 5.16
N MET A 158 -0.21 -11.78 3.94
CA MET A 158 -0.29 -10.45 3.34
C MET A 158 -1.72 -9.90 3.44
N ASP A 159 -1.84 -8.58 3.46
CA ASP A 159 -3.13 -7.89 3.52
C ASP A 159 -3.97 -8.00 2.24
N ASP A 160 -3.39 -8.47 1.13
CA ASP A 160 -4.10 -8.84 -0.11
C ASP A 160 -4.58 -10.31 -0.12
N GLY A 161 -4.43 -11.02 1.01
CA GLY A 161 -4.81 -12.43 1.17
C GLY A 161 -3.81 -13.44 0.60
N LYS A 162 -2.69 -12.99 0.04
CA LYS A 162 -1.64 -13.89 -0.43
C LYS A 162 -0.75 -14.36 0.71
N GLU A 163 -0.12 -15.51 0.51
CA GLU A 163 0.92 -16.05 1.38
C GLU A 163 2.26 -16.09 0.63
N LEU A 164 3.32 -15.63 1.29
CA LEU A 164 4.68 -15.78 0.82
C LEU A 164 5.42 -16.75 1.76
N ILE A 165 5.88 -17.88 1.21
CA ILE A 165 6.56 -18.92 1.99
C ILE A 165 8.02 -19.00 1.58
N PHE A 166 8.92 -18.93 2.55
CA PHE A 166 10.34 -19.11 2.35
C PHE A 166 10.96 -19.94 3.47
N ARG A 167 12.11 -20.57 3.21
CA ARG A 167 12.81 -21.40 4.19
C ARG A 167 13.53 -20.52 5.19
N GLY A 168 13.27 -20.72 6.47
CA GLY A 168 13.90 -19.96 7.55
C GLY A 168 13.31 -20.29 8.92
N LYS A 169 13.93 -19.73 9.95
CA LYS A 169 13.42 -19.74 11.31
C LYS A 169 13.07 -18.32 11.71
N LEU A 170 11.90 -18.15 12.31
CA LEU A 170 11.45 -16.83 12.73
C LEU A 170 12.36 -16.19 13.80
N ASP A 171 13.05 -17.03 14.59
CA ASP A 171 14.05 -16.57 15.57
C ASP A 171 15.29 -15.96 14.92
N ASP A 172 15.68 -16.44 13.73
CA ASP A 172 16.83 -15.93 12.99
C ASP A 172 16.48 -14.64 12.20
N GLU A 173 15.22 -14.52 11.81
CA GLU A 173 14.72 -13.42 10.95
C GLU A 173 14.11 -12.26 11.75
N ILE A 174 13.79 -12.45 13.03
CA ILE A 174 13.04 -11.48 13.84
C ILE A 174 13.69 -10.09 13.87
N ASN A 175 15.02 -10.03 13.90
CA ASN A 175 15.76 -8.77 13.95
C ASN A 175 15.66 -7.93 12.67
N LYS A 176 15.15 -8.51 11.57
CA LYS A 176 14.88 -7.78 10.32
C LYS A 176 13.55 -7.05 10.36
N PHE A 177 12.68 -7.38 11.32
CA PHE A 177 11.39 -6.72 11.49
C PHE A 177 11.51 -5.57 12.50
N PRO A 178 11.06 -4.35 12.18
CA PRO A 178 11.13 -3.21 13.09
C PRO A 178 10.27 -3.45 14.34
N GLU A 179 10.90 -3.42 15.53
CA GLU A 179 10.22 -3.61 16.81
C GLU A 179 9.09 -2.59 17.07
N LYS A 180 9.18 -1.42 16.45
CA LYS A 180 8.12 -0.40 16.52
C LYS A 180 6.79 -0.88 15.96
N TYR A 181 6.82 -1.76 14.96
CA TYR A 181 5.63 -2.23 14.26
C TYR A 181 5.34 -3.71 14.47
N PHE A 182 6.34 -4.50 14.84
CA PHE A 182 6.18 -5.95 14.94
C PHE A 182 6.39 -6.46 16.37
N PHE A 183 5.52 -7.37 16.81
CA PHE A 183 5.58 -7.95 18.14
C PHE A 183 5.49 -9.49 18.08
N ARG A 184 6.42 -10.16 18.79
CA ARG A 184 6.42 -11.62 18.93
C ARG A 184 5.40 -12.05 19.98
N CYS A 185 4.19 -12.39 19.57
CA CYS A 185 3.10 -12.79 20.48
C CYS A 185 3.12 -14.28 20.84
N HIS A 186 3.80 -15.10 20.03
CA HIS A 186 3.94 -16.55 20.25
C HIS A 186 5.27 -17.04 19.66
N LYS A 187 5.77 -18.21 20.09
CA LYS A 187 6.96 -18.82 19.49
C LYS A 187 6.88 -19.00 17.98
N SER A 188 5.66 -19.14 17.45
CA SER A 188 5.40 -19.35 16.02
C SER A 188 4.80 -18.12 15.33
N PHE A 189 4.51 -17.02 16.04
CA PHE A 189 3.83 -15.86 15.44
C PHE A 189 4.48 -14.54 15.80
N LEU A 190 4.70 -13.73 14.77
CA LEU A 190 5.13 -12.33 14.83
C LEU A 190 4.06 -11.48 14.14
N VAL A 191 3.36 -10.62 14.86
CA VAL A 191 2.25 -9.80 14.34
C VAL A 191 2.69 -8.39 14.02
N ASN A 192 2.09 -7.80 13.00
CA ASN A 192 2.19 -6.37 12.73
C ASN A 192 1.14 -5.63 13.58
N LEU A 193 1.60 -4.82 14.53
CA LEU A 193 0.76 -4.07 15.46
C LEU A 193 -0.18 -3.09 14.73
N SER A 194 0.25 -2.57 13.57
CA SER A 194 -0.55 -1.65 12.75
C SER A 194 -1.75 -2.32 12.06
N LYS A 195 -1.73 -3.65 11.97
CA LYS A 195 -2.75 -4.46 11.29
C LYS A 195 -3.67 -5.18 12.26
N ILE A 196 -3.58 -4.90 13.56
CA ILE A 196 -4.46 -5.46 14.58
C ILE A 196 -5.74 -4.63 14.65
N CYS A 197 -6.89 -5.29 14.56
CA CYS A 197 -8.22 -4.69 14.76
C CYS A 197 -8.74 -4.85 16.20
N GLY A 198 -8.27 -5.87 16.92
CA GLY A 198 -8.72 -6.14 18.28
C GLY A 198 -7.99 -7.27 18.97
N ILE A 199 -8.31 -7.46 20.26
CA ILE A 199 -7.80 -8.54 21.09
C ILE A 199 -9.00 -9.32 21.64
N ASP A 200 -9.03 -10.63 21.35
CA ASP A 200 -9.96 -11.55 22.00
C ASP A 200 -9.30 -12.13 23.26
N ARG A 201 -9.92 -11.85 24.43
CA ARG A 201 -9.40 -12.29 25.72
C ARG A 201 -9.77 -13.74 26.05
N GLU A 202 -10.86 -14.24 25.50
CA GLU A 202 -11.32 -15.60 25.76
C GLU A 202 -10.51 -16.59 24.93
N LEU A 203 -10.28 -16.27 23.66
CA LEU A 203 -9.50 -17.09 22.74
C LEU A 203 -7.98 -16.83 22.83
N LEU A 204 -7.57 -15.80 23.56
CA LEU A 204 -6.17 -15.36 23.64
C LEU A 204 -5.58 -15.10 22.24
N THR A 205 -6.27 -14.31 21.40
CA THR A 205 -5.86 -14.02 20.04
C THR A 205 -5.84 -12.52 19.75
N PHE A 206 -4.97 -12.12 18.84
CA PHE A 206 -5.14 -10.89 18.08
C PHE A 206 -6.06 -11.14 16.88
N VAL A 207 -6.98 -10.22 16.63
CA VAL A 207 -7.80 -10.19 15.42
C VAL A 207 -7.14 -9.25 14.44
N MET A 208 -6.70 -9.78 13.29
CA MET A 208 -6.01 -9.01 12.25
C MET A 208 -7.00 -8.35 11.28
N GLN A 209 -6.52 -7.38 10.50
CA GLN A 209 -7.26 -6.88 9.35
C GLN A 209 -7.49 -8.05 8.38
N GLY A 210 -8.73 -8.32 7.99
CA GLY A 210 -9.05 -9.53 7.20
C GLY A 210 -9.75 -10.60 8.03
N GLY A 211 -9.71 -10.47 9.38
CA GLY A 211 -10.45 -11.35 10.30
C GLY A 211 -9.66 -12.56 10.79
N GLU A 212 -8.41 -12.74 10.35
CA GLU A 212 -7.56 -13.83 10.86
C GLU A 212 -7.29 -13.66 12.34
N GLN A 213 -7.25 -14.79 13.05
CA GLN A 213 -6.96 -14.84 14.47
C GLN A 213 -5.56 -15.40 14.73
N VAL A 214 -4.70 -14.62 15.35
CA VAL A 214 -3.33 -15.02 15.68
C VAL A 214 -3.18 -15.27 17.17
N HIS A 215 -2.82 -16.52 17.55
CA HIS A 215 -2.70 -16.93 18.94
C HIS A 215 -1.59 -16.20 19.70
N ILE A 216 -1.95 -15.76 20.91
CA ILE A 216 -1.04 -15.16 21.88
C ILE A 216 -0.64 -16.23 22.90
N HIS A 217 0.64 -16.33 23.22
CA HIS A 217 1.09 -17.23 24.29
C HIS A 217 0.44 -16.83 25.64
N ARG A 218 -0.17 -17.77 26.35
CA ARG A 218 -0.94 -17.49 27.57
C ARG A 218 -0.19 -16.66 28.61
N GLN A 219 1.07 -16.98 28.87
CA GLN A 219 1.92 -16.23 29.81
C GLN A 219 2.34 -14.86 29.27
N GLY A 220 2.32 -14.67 27.94
CA GLY A 220 2.67 -13.41 27.25
C GLY A 220 1.48 -12.48 26.98
N PHE A 221 0.26 -12.84 27.37
CA PHE A 221 -0.95 -12.09 27.03
C PHE A 221 -0.91 -10.62 27.48
N PHE A 222 -0.48 -10.37 28.72
CA PHE A 222 -0.36 -8.99 29.23
C PHE A 222 0.71 -8.18 28.52
N ALA A 223 1.84 -8.81 28.13
CA ALA A 223 2.89 -8.18 27.37
C ALA A 223 2.40 -7.84 25.95
N ALA A 224 1.69 -8.75 25.30
CA ALA A 224 1.10 -8.55 23.98
C ALA A 224 0.08 -7.40 23.97
N LYS A 225 -0.82 -7.38 24.97
CA LYS A 225 -1.79 -6.31 25.16
C LYS A 225 -1.10 -4.95 25.34
N ARG A 226 -0.10 -4.89 26.23
CA ARG A 226 0.66 -3.65 26.50
C ARG A 226 1.40 -3.17 25.24
N ALA A 227 2.01 -4.07 24.45
CA ALA A 227 2.67 -3.70 23.21
C ALA A 227 1.70 -3.06 22.22
N TYR A 228 0.51 -3.62 22.07
CA TYR A 228 -0.53 -3.05 21.21
C TYR A 228 -1.05 -1.70 21.72
N GLU A 229 -1.34 -1.58 23.01
CA GLU A 229 -1.76 -0.31 23.63
C GLU A 229 -0.68 0.78 23.46
N HIS A 230 0.59 0.45 23.69
CA HIS A 230 1.70 1.37 23.47
C HIS A 230 1.80 1.82 22.01
N TYR A 231 1.63 0.90 21.07
CA TYR A 231 1.58 1.23 19.64
C TYR A 231 0.45 2.23 19.34
N LEU A 232 -0.78 1.99 19.84
CA LEU A 232 -1.92 2.92 19.64
C LEU A 232 -1.64 4.32 20.24
N PHE A 233 -1.05 4.40 21.43
CA PHE A 233 -0.66 5.67 22.04
C PHE A 233 0.39 6.42 21.22
N SER A 234 1.38 5.71 20.68
CA SER A 234 2.45 6.33 19.86
C SER A 234 1.91 6.99 18.60
N ILE A 235 0.87 6.40 17.97
CA ILE A 235 0.19 7.00 16.82
C ILE A 235 -0.60 8.24 17.23
N ALA A 236 -1.32 8.17 18.35
CA ALA A 236 -2.14 9.29 18.83
C ALA A 236 -1.28 10.52 19.23
N GLU A 237 -0.07 10.31 19.74
CA GLU A 237 0.88 11.38 20.03
C GLU A 237 1.48 12.00 18.76
N GLY A 238 1.77 11.19 17.73
CA GLY A 238 2.25 11.68 16.43
C GLY A 238 1.26 12.64 15.76
N TRP A 239 -0.03 12.35 15.83
CA TRP A 239 -1.08 13.24 15.28
C TRP A 239 -1.18 14.59 16.00
N LYS A 240 -0.84 14.68 17.28
CA LYS A 240 -0.83 15.95 18.02
C LYS A 240 0.31 16.87 17.61
N GLN A 241 1.44 16.31 17.17
CA GLN A 241 2.59 17.09 16.72
C GLN A 241 2.40 17.63 15.30
N GLU A 242 1.75 16.88 14.40
CA GLU A 242 1.44 17.34 13.04
C GLU A 242 0.33 18.40 13.01
N GLY A 243 -0.61 18.40 13.97
CA GLY A 243 -1.69 19.38 14.06
C GLY A 243 -1.26 20.75 14.66
N GLN A 244 -0.10 20.85 15.28
CA GLN A 244 0.41 22.12 15.85
C GLN A 244 1.33 22.90 14.90
N GLY A 245 1.72 22.34 13.78
CA GLY A 245 2.56 22.99 12.75
C GLY A 245 1.78 23.71 11.65
N ALA A 246 0.46 23.76 11.71
CA ALA A 246 -0.38 24.35 10.67
C ALA A 246 -0.99 25.72 11.06
N ASP A 247 -0.68 26.25 12.23
CA ASP A 247 -1.20 27.54 12.76
C ASP A 247 -0.11 28.59 13.05
N GLU A 248 1.02 28.56 12.32
CA GLU A 248 1.99 29.68 12.31
C GLU A 248 2.20 30.27 10.93
#